data_e976f611722c50cc504425c5c2094e30
#
_entry.id   e976f611722c50cc504425c5c2094e30
#
_cell.length_a   1.000
_cell.length_b   1.000
_cell.length_c   1.000
_cell.angle_alpha   90.00
_cell.angle_beta   90.00
_cell.angle_gamma   90.00
#
_symmetry.space_group_name_H-M   'P 1'
#
loop_
_entity.id
_entity.type
_entity.pdbx_description
1 polymer ?
#
loop_
_entity_poly.entity_id
_entity_poly.type
_entity_poly.pdbx_seq_one_letter_code
_entity_poly.pdbx_strand_id
1 'polypeptide(L)'
;GNWLMLIATAIYALAVPPETTMSLWWIVMTILLVLAIAGEVIEMLASAHGVRKHGGSKRSALLSFVGALVGAIMGAVVGTGIIPIIGSLIGALLLSGAGALAGAFLGEQWIGRSVDDSLQVGQAAFWARLAGTVAKMVIGCVMLMAVLVAIGLDWSASNASDPLQRIRTEDMPAEENLETKPAFR
;
A
#
# COMPACT_ATOMS: atom_id res chain seq x y z
N GLY A 1 -5.74 2.58 -2.91
CA GLY A 1 -4.93 1.60 -2.27
C GLY A 1 -3.97 0.85 -3.16
N ASN A 2 -3.55 -0.31 -2.71
CA ASN A 2 -2.51 -1.12 -3.35
C ASN A 2 -2.85 -1.50 -4.81
N TRP A 3 -4.13 -1.69 -5.11
CA TRP A 3 -4.60 -1.94 -6.48
C TRP A 3 -4.40 -0.75 -7.42
N LEU A 4 -4.57 0.48 -6.93
CA LEU A 4 -4.29 1.68 -7.72
C LEU A 4 -2.80 1.79 -8.05
N MET A 5 -1.92 1.44 -7.13
CA MET A 5 -0.48 1.40 -7.39
C MET A 5 -0.13 0.36 -8.46
N LEU A 6 -0.73 -0.83 -8.38
CA LEU A 6 -0.55 -1.86 -9.40
C LEU A 6 -0.99 -1.37 -10.80
N ILE A 7 -2.18 -0.76 -10.88
CA ILE A 7 -2.71 -0.22 -12.14
C ILE A 7 -1.84 0.93 -12.65
N ALA A 8 -1.44 1.87 -11.80
CA ALA A 8 -0.59 2.98 -12.18
C ALA A 8 0.77 2.51 -12.71
N THR A 9 1.38 1.51 -12.04
CA THR A 9 2.64 0.90 -12.48
C THR A 9 2.47 0.17 -13.81
N ALA A 10 1.34 -0.53 -14.02
CA ALA A 10 1.05 -1.18 -15.28
C ALA A 10 0.90 -0.17 -16.44
N ILE A 11 0.18 0.94 -16.19
CA ILE A 11 0.04 2.03 -17.19
C ILE A 11 1.41 2.63 -17.49
N TYR A 12 2.23 2.88 -16.48
CA TYR A 12 3.58 3.40 -16.66
C TYR A 12 4.43 2.46 -17.52
N ALA A 13 4.45 1.17 -17.20
CA ALA A 13 5.22 0.16 -17.94
C ALA A 13 4.77 -0.01 -19.41
N LEU A 14 3.49 0.29 -19.71
CA LEU A 14 2.96 0.27 -21.07
C LEU A 14 3.24 1.57 -21.83
N ALA A 15 3.28 2.72 -21.14
CA ALA A 15 3.45 4.04 -21.74
C ALA A 15 4.92 4.39 -21.98
N VAL A 16 5.82 3.90 -21.13
CA VAL A 16 7.27 4.14 -21.21
C VAL A 16 7.94 2.81 -21.51
N PRO A 17 8.46 2.60 -22.74
CA PRO A 17 9.21 1.40 -23.07
C PRO A 17 10.39 1.25 -22.10
N PRO A 18 10.55 0.11 -21.42
CA PRO A 18 11.63 -0.07 -20.47
C PRO A 18 12.97 -0.16 -21.18
N GLU A 19 13.94 0.63 -20.75
CA GLU A 19 15.33 0.56 -21.20
C GLU A 19 16.03 -0.68 -20.60
N THR A 20 15.53 -1.16 -19.47
CA THR A 20 15.96 -2.39 -18.84
C THR A 20 15.26 -3.60 -19.47
N THR A 21 15.77 -4.79 -19.19
CA THR A 21 15.21 -6.04 -19.72
C THR A 21 13.73 -6.17 -19.35
N MET A 22 12.88 -6.47 -20.32
CA MET A 22 11.41 -6.72 -20.13
C MET A 22 11.10 -7.62 -18.93
N SER A 23 12.00 -8.54 -18.59
CA SER A 23 11.87 -9.44 -17.45
C SER A 23 11.80 -8.72 -16.10
N LEU A 24 12.50 -7.57 -15.92
CA LEU A 24 12.48 -6.82 -14.68
C LEU A 24 11.06 -6.31 -14.36
N TRP A 25 10.37 -5.75 -15.35
CA TRP A 25 9.02 -5.21 -15.18
C TRP A 25 8.00 -6.30 -14.86
N TRP A 26 8.12 -7.49 -15.46
CA TRP A 26 7.27 -8.64 -15.12
C TRP A 26 7.50 -9.11 -13.69
N ILE A 27 8.76 -9.10 -13.21
CA ILE A 27 9.08 -9.44 -11.81
C ILE A 27 8.47 -8.42 -10.87
N VAL A 28 8.64 -7.12 -11.14
CA VAL A 28 8.07 -6.03 -10.33
C VAL A 28 6.55 -6.14 -10.26
N MET A 29 5.88 -6.32 -11.40
CA MET A 29 4.42 -6.48 -11.47
C MET A 29 3.94 -7.70 -10.67
N THR A 30 4.67 -8.83 -10.74
CA THR A 30 4.34 -10.02 -9.97
C THR A 30 4.48 -9.78 -8.47
N ILE A 31 5.56 -9.13 -8.03
CA ILE A 31 5.77 -8.76 -6.63
C ILE A 31 4.65 -7.82 -6.15
N LEU A 32 4.31 -6.80 -6.92
CA LEU A 32 3.24 -5.85 -6.56
C LEU A 32 1.89 -6.55 -6.46
N LEU A 33 1.59 -7.48 -7.37
CA LEU A 33 0.35 -8.27 -7.33
C LEU A 33 0.28 -9.12 -6.06
N VAL A 34 1.36 -9.83 -5.75
CA VAL A 34 1.42 -10.67 -4.53
C VAL A 34 1.26 -9.81 -3.27
N LEU A 35 1.92 -8.66 -3.20
CA LEU A 35 1.81 -7.73 -2.07
C LEU A 35 0.40 -7.12 -1.97
N ALA A 36 -0.24 -6.80 -3.08
CA ALA A 36 -1.61 -6.29 -3.09
C ALA A 36 -2.59 -7.33 -2.54
N ILE A 37 -2.51 -8.58 -3.01
CA ILE A 37 -3.33 -9.69 -2.51
C ILE A 37 -3.05 -9.96 -1.02
N ALA A 38 -1.77 -10.00 -0.62
CA ALA A 38 -1.39 -10.20 0.78
C ALA A 38 -1.99 -9.12 1.68
N GLY A 39 -1.96 -7.84 1.25
CA GLY A 39 -2.57 -6.73 1.98
C GLY A 39 -4.07 -6.90 2.20
N GLU A 40 -4.82 -7.34 1.17
CA GLU A 40 -6.25 -7.63 1.32
C GLU A 40 -6.51 -8.80 2.27
N VAL A 41 -5.75 -9.89 2.12
CA VAL A 41 -5.89 -11.08 2.97
C VAL A 41 -5.59 -10.74 4.43
N ILE A 42 -4.53 -9.99 4.71
CA ILE A 42 -4.17 -9.57 6.07
C ILE A 42 -5.27 -8.71 6.68
N GLU A 43 -5.82 -7.74 5.94
CA GLU A 43 -6.91 -6.88 6.42
C GLU A 43 -8.17 -7.70 6.73
N MET A 44 -8.54 -8.64 5.86
CA MET A 44 -9.69 -9.52 6.09
C MET A 44 -9.48 -10.44 7.30
N LEU A 45 -8.30 -11.05 7.41
CA LEU A 45 -7.97 -11.95 8.51
C LEU A 45 -7.91 -11.21 9.84
N ALA A 46 -7.29 -10.01 9.88
CA ALA A 46 -7.24 -9.19 11.09
C ALA A 46 -8.65 -8.86 11.58
N SER A 47 -9.51 -8.38 10.68
CA SER A 47 -10.91 -8.04 11.00
C SER A 47 -11.71 -9.25 11.49
N ALA A 48 -11.61 -10.39 10.81
CA ALA A 48 -12.31 -11.62 11.19
C ALA A 48 -11.78 -12.22 12.50
N HIS A 49 -10.46 -12.19 12.72
CA HIS A 49 -9.83 -12.72 13.91
C HIS A 49 -10.20 -11.90 15.16
N GLY A 50 -10.22 -10.56 15.06
CA GLY A 50 -10.60 -9.68 16.15
C GLY A 50 -12.00 -9.99 16.68
N VAL A 51 -12.98 -10.13 15.79
CA VAL A 51 -14.35 -10.50 16.14
C VAL A 51 -14.42 -11.89 16.78
N ARG A 52 -13.78 -12.90 16.16
CA ARG A 52 -13.83 -14.30 16.63
C ARG A 52 -13.15 -14.52 17.97
N LYS A 53 -12.00 -13.89 18.20
CA LYS A 53 -11.22 -14.00 19.44
C LYS A 53 -12.04 -13.59 20.67
N HIS A 54 -12.98 -12.66 20.51
CA HIS A 54 -13.88 -12.19 21.56
C HIS A 54 -15.26 -12.89 21.51
N GLY A 55 -15.32 -14.06 20.88
CA GLY A 55 -16.51 -14.88 20.83
C GLY A 55 -17.60 -14.35 19.89
N GLY A 56 -17.25 -13.47 18.96
CA GLY A 56 -18.20 -12.91 18.00
C GLY A 56 -18.78 -13.95 17.05
N SER A 57 -20.05 -13.78 16.72
CA SER A 57 -20.80 -14.66 15.82
C SER A 57 -20.42 -14.41 14.34
N LYS A 58 -20.80 -15.34 13.44
CA LYS A 58 -20.63 -15.12 12.00
C LYS A 58 -21.43 -13.92 11.51
N ARG A 59 -22.57 -13.63 12.13
CA ARG A 59 -23.42 -12.47 11.79
C ARG A 59 -22.74 -11.17 12.20
N SER A 60 -22.13 -11.11 13.37
CA SER A 60 -21.39 -9.91 13.80
C SER A 60 -20.17 -9.66 12.91
N ALA A 61 -19.47 -10.70 12.45
CA ALA A 61 -18.37 -10.56 11.51
C ALA A 61 -18.85 -9.98 10.16
N LEU A 62 -19.98 -10.47 9.63
CA LEU A 62 -20.55 -9.98 8.39
C LEU A 62 -21.04 -8.52 8.52
N LEU A 63 -21.80 -8.23 9.58
CA LEU A 63 -22.31 -6.88 9.84
C LEU A 63 -21.19 -5.89 10.15
N SER A 64 -20.12 -6.34 10.82
CA SER A 64 -18.90 -5.55 11.01
C SER A 64 -18.26 -5.17 9.67
N PHE A 65 -18.18 -6.10 8.73
CA PHE A 65 -17.64 -5.83 7.40
C PHE A 65 -18.50 -4.81 6.62
N VAL A 66 -19.82 -5.01 6.60
CA VAL A 66 -20.76 -4.09 5.94
C VAL A 66 -20.71 -2.71 6.60
N GLY A 67 -20.74 -2.67 7.94
CA GLY A 67 -20.63 -1.43 8.71
C GLY A 67 -19.33 -0.69 8.44
N ALA A 68 -18.22 -1.41 8.35
CA ALA A 68 -16.92 -0.83 7.99
C ALA A 68 -16.93 -0.22 6.60
N LEU A 69 -17.55 -0.87 5.62
CA LEU A 69 -17.65 -0.37 4.26
C LEU A 69 -18.47 0.92 4.18
N VAL A 70 -19.65 0.90 4.81
CA VAL A 70 -20.52 2.09 4.88
C VAL A 70 -19.81 3.22 5.62
N GLY A 71 -19.19 2.92 6.75
CA GLY A 71 -18.42 3.89 7.54
C GLY A 71 -17.26 4.49 6.74
N ALA A 72 -16.52 3.67 5.97
CA ALA A 72 -15.43 4.16 5.12
C ALA A 72 -15.92 5.15 4.05
N ILE A 73 -17.02 4.83 3.37
CA ILE A 73 -17.61 5.71 2.35
C ILE A 73 -18.06 7.03 2.97
N MET A 74 -18.84 6.96 4.06
CA MET A 74 -19.31 8.15 4.76
C MET A 74 -18.15 8.98 5.30
N GLY A 75 -17.14 8.32 5.86
CA GLY A 75 -15.96 8.98 6.40
C GLY A 75 -15.12 9.65 5.32
N ALA A 76 -14.99 9.05 4.15
CA ALA A 76 -14.32 9.66 3.03
C ALA A 76 -15.06 10.94 2.56
N VAL A 77 -16.38 10.86 2.42
CA VAL A 77 -17.20 12.01 1.97
C VAL A 77 -17.12 13.17 2.98
N VAL A 78 -17.38 12.88 4.26
CA VAL A 78 -17.36 13.91 5.33
C VAL A 78 -15.95 14.46 5.49
N GLY A 79 -14.94 13.61 5.50
CA GLY A 79 -13.55 14.03 5.66
C GLY A 79 -13.07 14.92 4.50
N THR A 80 -13.49 14.63 3.27
CA THR A 80 -13.17 15.46 2.10
C THR A 80 -13.77 16.86 2.22
N GLY A 81 -14.95 16.99 2.83
CA GLY A 81 -15.58 18.30 3.08
C GLY A 81 -14.85 19.17 4.10
N ILE A 82 -14.03 18.57 4.99
CA ILE A 82 -13.25 19.31 6.01
C ILE A 82 -11.84 19.64 5.47
N ILE A 83 -11.10 18.63 5.04
CA ILE A 83 -9.75 18.77 4.48
C ILE A 83 -9.66 17.83 3.28
N PRO A 84 -9.54 18.35 2.05
CA PRO A 84 -9.38 17.50 0.87
C PRO A 84 -8.18 16.54 1.00
N ILE A 85 -8.33 15.31 0.53
CA ILE A 85 -7.32 14.24 0.51
C ILE A 85 -7.00 13.70 1.92
N ILE A 86 -6.40 14.48 2.82
CA ILE A 86 -6.02 14.04 4.18
C ILE A 86 -7.26 13.75 5.01
N GLY A 87 -8.26 14.62 4.96
CA GLY A 87 -9.52 14.45 5.68
C GLY A 87 -10.29 13.21 5.21
N SER A 88 -10.31 12.93 3.91
CA SER A 88 -10.94 11.72 3.39
C SER A 88 -10.26 10.45 3.91
N LEU A 89 -8.93 10.45 4.01
CA LEU A 89 -8.17 9.30 4.49
C LEU A 89 -8.42 9.05 5.98
N ILE A 90 -8.32 10.09 6.80
CA ILE A 90 -8.55 10.01 8.25
C ILE A 90 -10.02 9.69 8.53
N GLY A 91 -10.94 10.36 7.86
CA GLY A 91 -12.37 10.14 7.98
C GLY A 91 -12.77 8.73 7.62
N ALA A 92 -12.29 8.22 6.48
CA ALA A 92 -12.53 6.84 6.07
C ALA A 92 -11.98 5.84 7.09
N LEU A 93 -10.78 6.06 7.63
CA LEU A 93 -10.16 5.18 8.62
C LEU A 93 -10.98 5.13 9.91
N LEU A 94 -11.30 6.30 10.49
CA LEU A 94 -12.00 6.38 11.77
C LEU A 94 -13.45 5.89 11.66
N LEU A 95 -14.17 6.32 10.62
CA LEU A 95 -15.55 5.91 10.44
C LEU A 95 -15.69 4.46 9.96
N SER A 96 -14.70 3.89 9.27
CA SER A 96 -14.72 2.44 8.99
C SER A 96 -14.56 1.62 10.26
N GLY A 97 -13.70 2.05 11.18
CA GLY A 97 -13.58 1.44 12.51
C GLY A 97 -14.87 1.55 13.31
N ALA A 98 -15.45 2.75 13.39
CA ALA A 98 -16.73 2.98 14.08
C ALA A 98 -17.88 2.17 13.45
N GLY A 99 -17.92 2.08 12.14
CA GLY A 99 -18.87 1.25 11.41
C GLY A 99 -18.69 -0.24 11.70
N ALA A 100 -17.43 -0.71 11.77
CA ALA A 100 -17.12 -2.09 12.16
C ALA A 100 -17.62 -2.39 13.58
N LEU A 101 -17.39 -1.46 14.53
CA LEU A 101 -17.88 -1.55 15.90
C LEU A 101 -19.41 -1.65 15.92
N ALA A 102 -20.08 -0.68 15.29
CA ALA A 102 -21.56 -0.65 15.27
C ALA A 102 -22.15 -1.90 14.60
N GLY A 103 -21.57 -2.35 13.50
CA GLY A 103 -22.01 -3.55 12.79
C GLY A 103 -21.82 -4.82 13.61
N ALA A 104 -20.66 -4.97 14.27
CA ALA A 104 -20.42 -6.12 15.15
C ALA A 104 -21.35 -6.10 16.36
N PHE A 105 -21.54 -4.95 17.00
CA PHE A 105 -22.44 -4.76 18.12
C PHE A 105 -23.88 -5.15 17.75
N LEU A 106 -24.41 -4.62 16.65
CA LEU A 106 -25.76 -4.94 16.18
C LEU A 106 -25.91 -6.42 15.83
N GLY A 107 -24.85 -7.04 15.27
CA GLY A 107 -24.84 -8.46 14.95
C GLY A 107 -24.95 -9.35 16.16
N GLU A 108 -24.33 -8.99 17.29
CA GLU A 108 -24.44 -9.71 18.56
C GLU A 108 -25.78 -9.46 19.26
N GLN A 109 -26.27 -8.22 19.24
CA GLN A 109 -27.60 -7.89 19.75
C GLN A 109 -28.69 -8.67 19.02
N TRP A 110 -28.55 -8.88 17.73
CA TRP A 110 -29.55 -9.62 16.92
C TRP A 110 -29.68 -11.10 17.33
N ILE A 111 -28.67 -11.68 17.95
CA ILE A 111 -28.71 -13.05 18.46
C ILE A 111 -29.04 -13.12 19.96
N GLY A 112 -29.41 -11.97 20.58
CA GLY A 112 -29.86 -11.89 21.96
C GLY A 112 -28.74 -11.88 23.01
N ARG A 113 -27.51 -11.48 22.63
CA ARG A 113 -26.43 -11.30 23.62
C ARG A 113 -26.64 -10.07 24.48
N SER A 114 -25.98 -10.07 25.64
CA SER A 114 -25.96 -8.92 26.54
C SER A 114 -25.32 -7.70 25.85
N VAL A 115 -25.67 -6.49 26.31
CA VAL A 115 -25.11 -5.24 25.78
C VAL A 115 -23.60 -5.21 26.00
N ASP A 116 -23.13 -5.65 27.17
CA ASP A 116 -21.72 -5.63 27.55
C ASP A 116 -20.89 -6.57 26.66
N ASP A 117 -21.37 -7.79 26.44
CA ASP A 117 -20.71 -8.75 25.54
C ASP A 117 -20.69 -8.24 24.09
N SER A 118 -21.79 -7.64 23.62
CA SER A 118 -21.90 -7.09 22.27
C SER A 118 -20.96 -5.92 22.08
N LEU A 119 -20.80 -5.07 23.10
CA LEU A 119 -19.88 -3.93 23.08
C LEU A 119 -18.41 -4.39 23.04
N GLN A 120 -18.08 -5.44 23.79
CA GLN A 120 -16.73 -6.02 23.79
C GLN A 120 -16.35 -6.55 22.40
N VAL A 121 -17.25 -7.26 21.73
CA VAL A 121 -17.05 -7.73 20.36
C VAL A 121 -16.95 -6.56 19.40
N GLY A 122 -17.78 -5.52 19.56
CA GLY A 122 -17.71 -4.30 18.77
C GLY A 122 -16.38 -3.56 18.89
N GLN A 123 -15.87 -3.37 20.11
CA GLN A 123 -14.56 -2.77 20.36
C GLN A 123 -13.43 -3.58 19.73
N ALA A 124 -13.49 -4.91 19.84
CA ALA A 124 -12.54 -5.78 19.19
C ALA A 124 -12.55 -5.63 17.66
N ALA A 125 -13.74 -5.50 17.06
CA ALA A 125 -13.89 -5.25 15.64
C ALA A 125 -13.27 -3.90 15.22
N PHE A 126 -13.48 -2.85 16.00
CA PHE A 126 -12.89 -1.53 15.78
C PHE A 126 -11.35 -1.60 15.71
N TRP A 127 -10.72 -2.12 16.76
CA TRP A 127 -9.26 -2.21 16.82
C TRP A 127 -8.68 -3.14 15.77
N ALA A 128 -9.33 -4.26 15.51
CA ALA A 128 -8.91 -5.19 14.46
C ALA A 128 -8.97 -4.54 13.07
N ARG A 129 -9.98 -3.71 12.81
CA ARG A 129 -10.11 -2.96 11.56
C ARG A 129 -8.99 -1.94 11.41
N LEU A 130 -8.72 -1.15 12.45
CA LEU A 130 -7.62 -0.18 12.42
C LEU A 130 -6.27 -0.87 12.20
N ALA A 131 -5.99 -1.93 12.94
CA ALA A 131 -4.74 -2.68 12.79
C ALA A 131 -4.57 -3.26 11.37
N GLY A 132 -5.63 -3.83 10.79
CA GLY A 132 -5.62 -4.34 9.43
C GLY A 132 -5.35 -3.25 8.40
N THR A 133 -5.97 -2.08 8.56
CA THR A 133 -5.75 -0.94 7.65
C THR A 133 -4.33 -0.38 7.79
N VAL A 134 -3.78 -0.28 9.00
CA VAL A 134 -2.40 0.14 9.22
C VAL A 134 -1.42 -0.84 8.59
N ALA A 135 -1.64 -2.16 8.76
CA ALA A 135 -0.82 -3.17 8.11
C ALA A 135 -0.83 -3.04 6.58
N LYS A 136 -2.00 -2.78 5.99
CA LYS A 136 -2.16 -2.52 4.56
C LYS A 136 -1.41 -1.26 4.10
N MET A 137 -1.39 -0.20 4.92
CA MET A 137 -0.61 1.01 4.64
C MET A 137 0.90 0.72 4.62
N VAL A 138 1.40 -0.08 5.55
CA VAL A 138 2.81 -0.51 5.56
C VAL A 138 3.16 -1.26 4.28
N ILE A 139 2.29 -2.20 3.86
CA ILE A 139 2.47 -2.92 2.58
C ILE A 139 2.48 -1.94 1.41
N GLY A 140 1.58 -0.95 1.41
CA GLY A 140 1.56 0.10 0.37
C GLY A 140 2.85 0.92 0.31
N CYS A 141 3.46 1.25 1.46
CA CYS A 141 4.78 1.90 1.50
C CYS A 141 5.88 1.02 0.90
N VAL A 142 5.87 -0.29 1.21
CA VAL A 142 6.82 -1.25 0.62
C VAL A 142 6.64 -1.34 -0.90
N MET A 143 5.40 -1.39 -1.38
CA MET A 143 5.10 -1.37 -2.81
C MET A 143 5.61 -0.09 -3.49
N LEU A 144 5.40 1.08 -2.85
CA LEU A 144 5.91 2.36 -3.36
C LEU A 144 7.42 2.35 -3.48
N MET A 145 8.12 1.88 -2.44
CA MET A 145 9.58 1.76 -2.47
C MET A 145 10.06 0.83 -3.57
N ALA A 146 9.39 -0.31 -3.79
CA ALA A 146 9.72 -1.24 -4.86
C ALA A 146 9.59 -0.59 -6.26
N VAL A 147 8.52 0.19 -6.48
CA VAL A 147 8.31 0.92 -7.73
C VAL A 147 9.37 2.00 -7.93
N LEU A 148 9.68 2.78 -6.90
CA LEU A 148 10.71 3.83 -6.98
C LEU A 148 12.10 3.25 -7.29
N VAL A 149 12.45 2.12 -6.69
CA VAL A 149 13.69 1.40 -6.98
C VAL A 149 13.70 0.92 -8.43
N ALA A 150 12.61 0.33 -8.91
CA ALA A 150 12.50 -0.14 -10.29
C ALA A 150 12.68 1.01 -11.30
N ILE A 151 12.02 2.14 -11.08
CA ILE A 151 12.17 3.35 -11.92
C ILE A 151 13.60 3.87 -11.87
N GLY A 152 14.22 3.91 -10.69
CA GLY A 152 15.60 4.34 -10.52
C GLY A 152 16.61 3.47 -11.28
N LEU A 153 16.40 2.15 -11.28
CA LEU A 153 17.21 1.21 -12.03
C LEU A 153 17.04 1.40 -13.55
N ASP A 154 15.79 1.60 -14.00
CA ASP A 154 15.49 1.85 -15.41
C ASP A 154 16.13 3.16 -15.89
N TRP A 155 16.02 4.23 -15.11
CA TRP A 155 16.67 5.51 -15.38
C TRP A 155 18.19 5.39 -15.45
N SER A 156 18.80 4.63 -14.54
CA SER A 156 20.25 4.41 -14.52
C SER A 156 20.73 3.66 -15.76
N ALA A 157 19.95 2.68 -16.21
CA ALA A 157 20.25 1.91 -17.42
C ALA A 157 20.15 2.80 -18.68
N SER A 158 19.14 3.65 -18.76
CA SER A 158 18.94 4.61 -19.84
C SER A 158 20.12 5.57 -19.97
N ASN A 159 20.59 6.14 -18.85
CA ASN A 159 21.73 7.05 -18.84
C ASN A 159 23.06 6.36 -19.22
N ALA A 160 23.21 5.07 -18.86
CA ALA A 160 24.42 4.30 -19.21
C ALA A 160 24.46 3.91 -20.71
N SER A 161 23.33 3.86 -21.37
CA SER A 161 23.20 3.52 -22.80
C SER A 161 23.25 4.74 -23.71
N ASP A 162 23.30 5.97 -23.17
CA ASP A 162 23.36 7.21 -23.96
C ASP A 162 24.65 7.27 -24.78
N PRO A 163 24.56 7.26 -26.14
CA PRO A 163 25.72 7.33 -27.03
C PRO A 163 26.60 8.56 -26.81
N LEU A 164 26.01 9.68 -26.37
CA LEU A 164 26.73 10.93 -26.11
C LEU A 164 27.65 10.82 -24.89
N GLN A 165 27.29 10.05 -23.90
CA GLN A 165 28.17 9.78 -22.76
C GLN A 165 29.33 8.87 -23.13
N ARG A 166 29.15 7.91 -24.03
CA ARG A 166 30.23 7.07 -24.55
C ARG A 166 31.25 7.86 -25.33
N ILE A 167 30.81 8.75 -26.21
CA ILE A 167 31.67 9.64 -26.97
C ILE A 167 32.46 10.56 -26.03
N ARG A 168 31.81 11.08 -24.99
CA ARG A 168 32.48 11.98 -24.01
C ARG A 168 33.56 11.26 -23.20
N THR A 169 33.38 9.98 -22.89
CA THR A 169 34.41 9.18 -22.18
C THR A 169 35.51 8.68 -23.08
N GLU A 170 35.21 8.46 -24.37
CA GLU A 170 36.24 8.09 -25.38
C GLU A 170 37.05 9.30 -25.86
N ASP A 171 36.41 10.48 -25.96
CA ASP A 171 37.07 11.74 -26.41
C ASP A 171 37.77 12.50 -25.27
N MET A 172 37.75 12.02 -24.04
CA MET A 172 38.62 12.57 -22.98
C MET A 172 40.05 12.11 -23.25
N PRO A 173 40.92 13.02 -23.74
CA PRO A 173 42.31 12.65 -24.02
C PRO A 173 42.94 12.14 -22.73
N ALA A 174 43.82 11.16 -22.89
CA ALA A 174 44.69 10.63 -21.82
C ALA A 174 45.73 11.70 -21.33
N GLU A 175 45.44 12.99 -21.46
CA GLU A 175 46.32 14.09 -21.07
C GLU A 175 46.42 14.31 -19.57
N GLU A 176 45.45 13.85 -18.77
CA GLU A 176 45.54 14.02 -17.32
C GLU A 176 46.53 13.05 -16.64
N ASN A 177 46.98 12.02 -17.35
CA ASN A 177 47.96 11.07 -16.82
C ASN A 177 49.44 11.48 -17.05
N LEU A 178 49.68 12.59 -17.70
CA LEU A 178 51.07 13.04 -17.97
C LEU A 178 51.60 14.01 -16.90
N GLU A 179 50.76 14.63 -16.09
CA GLU A 179 51.20 15.58 -15.05
C GLU A 179 51.68 14.98 -13.74
N THR A 180 51.50 13.68 -13.52
CA THR A 180 51.92 13.04 -12.26
C THR A 180 53.20 12.21 -12.36
N LYS A 181 53.99 12.38 -13.41
CA LYS A 181 55.28 11.70 -13.45
C LYS A 181 56.33 12.56 -12.71
N PRO A 182 56.77 12.18 -11.48
CA PRO A 182 57.81 12.93 -10.80
C PRO A 182 59.09 12.85 -11.60
N ALA A 183 59.66 14.04 -11.90
CA ALA A 183 60.99 14.15 -12.48
C ALA A 183 62.01 13.57 -11.48
N PHE A 184 62.49 12.39 -11.78
CA PHE A 184 63.72 11.87 -11.12
C PHE A 184 64.92 12.67 -11.59
N ARG A 185 65.51 13.37 -10.65
CA ARG A 185 66.94 13.72 -10.63
C ARG A 185 67.60 12.96 -9.52
#